data_cd7a707aeebd395fc54cb6c6f2f3b12b
#
_entry.id   cd7a707aeebd395fc54cb6c6f2f3b12b
#
_cell.length_a   1.000
_cell.length_b   1.000
_cell.length_c   1.000
_cell.angle_alpha   90.00
_cell.angle_beta   90.00
_cell.angle_gamma   90.00
#
_symmetry.space_group_name_H-M   'P 1'
#
loop_
_entity.id
_entity.type
_entity.pdbx_description
1 polymer ?
#
loop_
_entity_poly.entity_id
_entity_poly.type
_entity_poly.pdbx_seq_one_letter_code
_entity_poly.pdbx_strand_id
1 'polypeptide(L)'
;MSAWIKMIPDEDADPALEAALDRARTPHGTVDNVMRVHSLRPATMHGHVTLYRACLHDDTNTVAMWFQEVIASYVSTLNDCAYSYANHWANARHLIGDEARADRIESALKASSGLCALRGAELAALRYAEKLTLYPGTMVETDVTALREAGWTDGEILEINQIVGYFCYANRLLNGLGVRTDGDVVGYYASGQP
;
A
#
# COMPACT_ATOMS: atom_id res chain seq x y z
N MET A 1 11.27 17.37 -11.08
CA MET A 1 10.09 16.65 -11.63
C MET A 1 9.86 15.41 -10.76
N SER A 2 8.67 15.26 -10.22
CA SER A 2 8.32 14.15 -9.32
C SER A 2 7.96 12.85 -10.05
N ALA A 3 8.01 12.82 -11.37
CA ALA A 3 7.84 11.64 -12.25
C ALA A 3 8.58 11.84 -13.59
N TRP A 4 8.78 10.74 -14.33
CA TRP A 4 9.42 10.77 -15.67
C TRP A 4 8.48 11.18 -16.79
N ILE A 5 7.18 11.26 -16.54
CA ILE A 5 6.18 11.77 -17.48
C ILE A 5 5.62 13.11 -17.03
N LYS A 6 4.98 13.84 -17.94
CA LYS A 6 4.28 15.08 -17.63
C LYS A 6 3.15 14.80 -16.63
N MET A 7 3.04 15.62 -15.59
CA MET A 7 1.86 15.77 -14.77
C MET A 7 1.24 17.13 -15.05
N ILE A 8 -0.08 17.18 -15.24
CA ILE A 8 -0.81 18.44 -15.48
C ILE A 8 -0.92 19.16 -14.13
N PRO A 9 -0.48 20.43 -14.01
CA PRO A 9 -0.65 21.20 -12.79
C PRO A 9 -2.12 21.57 -12.56
N ASP A 10 -2.49 21.91 -11.31
CA ASP A 10 -3.88 22.15 -10.92
C ASP A 10 -4.50 23.32 -11.70
N GLU A 11 -3.71 24.38 -12.00
CA GLU A 11 -4.13 25.54 -12.77
C GLU A 11 -4.46 25.25 -14.24
N ASP A 12 -3.97 24.15 -14.79
CA ASP A 12 -4.22 23.69 -16.17
C ASP A 12 -5.25 22.55 -16.22
N ALA A 13 -5.88 22.19 -15.08
CA ALA A 13 -6.82 21.08 -15.00
C ALA A 13 -8.11 21.41 -15.78
N ASP A 14 -8.56 20.48 -16.60
CA ASP A 14 -9.91 20.51 -17.14
C ASP A 14 -10.92 20.00 -16.08
N PRO A 15 -12.25 20.19 -16.27
CA PRO A 15 -13.25 19.78 -15.28
C PRO A 15 -13.20 18.30 -14.90
N ALA A 16 -12.76 17.42 -15.81
CA ALA A 16 -12.65 15.98 -15.51
C ALA A 16 -11.44 15.70 -14.59
N LEU A 17 -10.33 16.39 -14.82
CA LEU A 17 -9.16 16.31 -13.96
C LEU A 17 -9.41 16.96 -12.62
N GLU A 18 -10.05 18.14 -12.57
CA GLU A 18 -10.43 18.79 -11.29
C GLU A 18 -11.24 17.85 -10.40
N ALA A 19 -12.29 17.22 -10.93
CA ALA A 19 -13.13 16.28 -10.20
C ALA A 19 -12.33 15.05 -9.72
N ALA A 20 -11.36 14.58 -10.50
CA ALA A 20 -10.51 13.45 -10.11
C ALA A 20 -9.52 13.85 -9.01
N LEU A 21 -8.91 15.03 -9.08
CA LEU A 21 -8.01 15.58 -8.06
C LEU A 21 -8.74 15.80 -6.74
N ASP A 22 -9.93 16.40 -6.76
CA ASP A 22 -10.73 16.62 -5.55
C ASP A 22 -11.08 15.31 -4.84
N ARG A 23 -11.41 14.27 -5.60
CA ARG A 23 -11.66 12.94 -5.05
C ARG A 23 -10.41 12.29 -4.46
N ALA A 24 -9.22 12.63 -4.98
CA ALA A 24 -7.94 12.06 -4.57
C ALA A 24 -7.29 12.80 -3.39
N ARG A 25 -7.91 13.88 -2.87
CA ARG A 25 -7.35 14.62 -1.74
C ARG A 25 -7.15 13.75 -0.51
N THR A 26 -5.98 13.90 0.09
CA THR A 26 -5.62 13.32 1.38
C THR A 26 -6.30 14.11 2.53
N PRO A 27 -6.27 13.61 3.77
CA PRO A 27 -6.70 14.39 4.94
C PRO A 27 -5.92 15.69 5.13
N HIS A 28 -4.70 15.80 4.57
CA HIS A 28 -3.87 17.01 4.59
C HIS A 28 -4.34 18.07 3.57
N GLY A 29 -5.36 17.76 2.76
CA GLY A 29 -5.86 18.64 1.69
C GLY A 29 -5.00 18.64 0.43
N THR A 30 -3.95 17.83 0.37
CA THR A 30 -3.05 17.66 -0.78
C THR A 30 -3.47 16.48 -1.66
N VAL A 31 -2.93 16.41 -2.86
CA VAL A 31 -3.00 15.23 -3.72
C VAL A 31 -1.59 14.72 -3.94
N ASP A 32 -1.33 13.50 -3.52
CA ASP A 32 0.00 12.89 -3.60
C ASP A 32 0.38 12.51 -5.04
N ASN A 33 1.67 12.46 -5.31
CA ASN A 33 2.21 12.19 -6.65
C ASN A 33 1.77 10.84 -7.22
N VAL A 34 1.49 9.84 -6.37
CA VAL A 34 0.90 8.56 -6.80
C VAL A 34 -0.44 8.74 -7.52
N MET A 35 -1.21 9.77 -7.17
CA MET A 35 -2.47 10.12 -7.85
C MET A 35 -2.23 11.12 -8.98
N ARG A 36 -1.38 12.14 -8.75
CA ARG A 36 -1.07 13.17 -9.77
C ARG A 36 -0.48 12.61 -11.05
N VAL A 37 0.25 11.52 -10.99
CA VAL A 37 0.82 10.86 -12.18
C VAL A 37 -0.24 10.38 -13.18
N HIS A 38 -1.49 10.23 -12.74
CA HIS A 38 -2.64 9.90 -13.58
C HIS A 38 -3.26 11.11 -14.30
N SER A 39 -2.75 12.34 -14.10
CA SER A 39 -3.39 13.57 -14.59
C SER A 39 -3.70 13.58 -16.09
N LEU A 40 -2.90 12.87 -16.89
CA LEU A 40 -3.15 12.69 -18.34
C LEU A 40 -4.34 11.77 -18.66
N ARG A 41 -4.86 11.05 -17.68
CA ARG A 41 -5.96 10.08 -17.82
C ARG A 41 -6.81 10.06 -16.53
N PRO A 42 -7.62 11.09 -16.26
CA PRO A 42 -8.38 11.25 -15.00
C PRO A 42 -9.24 10.04 -14.63
N ALA A 43 -9.76 9.31 -15.60
CA ALA A 43 -10.53 8.09 -15.35
C ALA A 43 -9.70 7.01 -14.65
N THR A 44 -8.39 6.91 -14.94
CA THR A 44 -7.51 5.95 -14.25
C THR A 44 -7.18 6.40 -12.84
N MET A 45 -7.10 7.70 -12.56
CA MET A 45 -6.99 8.24 -11.19
C MET A 45 -8.22 7.85 -10.38
N HIS A 46 -9.41 8.04 -10.95
CA HIS A 46 -10.67 7.67 -10.30
C HIS A 46 -10.70 6.17 -9.93
N GLY A 47 -10.32 5.30 -10.88
CA GLY A 47 -10.24 3.85 -10.63
C GLY A 47 -9.24 3.50 -9.52
N HIS A 48 -8.07 4.12 -9.54
CA HIS A 48 -7.01 3.91 -8.55
C HIS A 48 -7.47 4.32 -7.15
N VAL A 49 -7.99 5.53 -6.97
CA VAL A 49 -8.52 6.02 -5.68
C VAL A 49 -9.63 5.12 -5.15
N THR A 50 -10.54 4.66 -6.03
CA THR A 50 -11.65 3.79 -5.63
C THR A 50 -11.13 2.46 -5.11
N LEU A 51 -10.19 1.83 -5.83
CA LEU A 51 -9.59 0.56 -5.41
C LEU A 51 -8.77 0.72 -4.12
N TYR A 52 -7.97 1.79 -4.02
CA TYR A 52 -7.18 2.11 -2.83
C TYR A 52 -8.05 2.17 -1.57
N ARG A 53 -9.13 2.97 -1.65
CA ARG A 53 -10.04 3.13 -0.52
C ARG A 53 -10.76 1.84 -0.16
N ALA A 54 -11.20 1.07 -1.15
CA ALA A 54 -11.84 -0.21 -0.90
C ALA A 54 -10.90 -1.23 -0.23
N CYS A 55 -9.62 -1.25 -0.62
CA CYS A 55 -8.65 -2.22 -0.08
C CYS A 55 -8.16 -1.87 1.33
N LEU A 56 -8.02 -0.55 1.67
CA LEU A 56 -7.35 -0.15 2.92
C LEU A 56 -8.20 0.70 3.86
N HIS A 57 -9.27 1.32 3.37
CA HIS A 57 -10.03 2.31 4.14
C HIS A 57 -11.54 2.05 4.15
N ASP A 58 -11.98 0.84 3.79
CA ASP A 58 -13.38 0.47 3.91
C ASP A 58 -13.69 0.03 5.34
N ASP A 59 -14.77 0.57 5.92
CA ASP A 59 -15.18 0.29 7.30
C ASP A 59 -15.57 -1.18 7.54
N THR A 60 -15.75 -1.97 6.48
CA THR A 60 -16.05 -3.41 6.56
C THR A 60 -14.80 -4.27 6.61
N ASN A 61 -13.60 -3.71 6.39
CA ASN A 61 -12.35 -4.44 6.52
C ASN A 61 -12.13 -4.88 7.98
N THR A 62 -11.73 -6.14 8.15
CA THR A 62 -11.56 -6.77 9.46
C THR A 62 -10.10 -7.05 9.82
N VAL A 63 -9.20 -7.10 8.84
CA VAL A 63 -7.76 -7.14 9.08
C VAL A 63 -7.32 -5.84 9.74
N ALA A 64 -6.65 -5.93 10.89
CA ALA A 64 -6.23 -4.75 11.65
C ALA A 64 -5.42 -3.77 10.79
N MET A 65 -5.77 -2.49 10.80
CA MET A 65 -5.21 -1.45 9.92
C MET A 65 -3.67 -1.36 10.00
N TRP A 66 -3.09 -1.46 11.20
CA TRP A 66 -1.64 -1.50 11.34
C TRP A 66 -1.00 -2.65 10.56
N PHE A 67 -1.69 -3.80 10.49
CA PHE A 67 -1.18 -4.98 9.80
C PHE A 67 -1.40 -4.90 8.28
N GLN A 68 -2.49 -4.27 7.83
CA GLN A 68 -2.68 -3.94 6.41
C GLN A 68 -1.53 -3.08 5.89
N GLU A 69 -1.11 -2.07 6.65
CA GLU A 69 0.02 -1.20 6.33
C GLU A 69 1.37 -1.94 6.39
N VAL A 70 1.52 -2.93 7.27
CA VAL A 70 2.70 -3.82 7.30
C VAL A 70 2.76 -4.68 6.04
N ILE A 71 1.64 -5.28 5.60
CA ILE A 71 1.57 -6.04 4.34
C ILE A 71 1.92 -5.12 3.15
N ALA A 72 1.35 -3.92 3.10
CA ALA A 72 1.62 -2.91 2.09
C ALA A 72 3.12 -2.56 2.00
N SER A 73 3.75 -2.33 3.15
CA SER A 73 5.17 -2.03 3.27
C SER A 73 6.04 -3.21 2.82
N TYR A 74 5.65 -4.44 3.19
CA TYR A 74 6.37 -5.64 2.79
C TYR A 74 6.33 -5.88 1.27
N VAL A 75 5.14 -5.80 0.66
CA VAL A 75 4.99 -5.88 -0.80
C VAL A 75 5.81 -4.80 -1.50
N SER A 76 5.86 -3.60 -0.93
CA SER A 76 6.65 -2.49 -1.47
C SER A 76 8.16 -2.74 -1.35
N THR A 77 8.62 -3.37 -0.28
CA THR A 77 10.00 -3.83 -0.13
C THR A 77 10.36 -4.89 -1.18
N LEU A 78 9.49 -5.89 -1.36
CA LEU A 78 9.69 -6.97 -2.33
C LEU A 78 9.73 -6.48 -3.79
N ASN A 79 8.98 -5.41 -4.09
CA ASN A 79 8.94 -4.77 -5.41
C ASN A 79 9.99 -3.64 -5.57
N ASP A 80 10.85 -3.40 -4.58
CA ASP A 80 11.84 -2.31 -4.56
C ASP A 80 11.20 -0.93 -4.85
N CYS A 81 10.07 -0.64 -4.20
CA CYS A 81 9.32 0.59 -4.39
C CYS A 81 9.48 1.54 -3.20
N ALA A 82 10.51 2.41 -3.27
CA ALA A 82 10.86 3.33 -2.19
C ALA A 82 9.71 4.32 -1.86
N TYR A 83 9.00 4.81 -2.87
CA TYR A 83 7.85 5.71 -2.68
C TYR A 83 6.76 5.09 -1.80
N SER A 84 6.30 3.92 -2.19
CA SER A 84 5.22 3.22 -1.49
C SER A 84 5.67 2.77 -0.11
N TYR A 85 6.90 2.24 0.01
CA TYR A 85 7.47 1.86 1.30
C TYR A 85 7.49 3.03 2.28
N ALA A 86 7.99 4.21 1.86
CA ALA A 86 8.09 5.37 2.74
C ALA A 86 6.73 5.78 3.33
N ASN A 87 5.68 5.82 2.49
CA ASN A 87 4.34 6.22 2.91
C ASN A 87 3.69 5.17 3.83
N HIS A 88 3.68 3.92 3.43
CA HIS A 88 2.97 2.87 4.16
C HIS A 88 3.72 2.41 5.41
N TRP A 89 5.05 2.46 5.42
CA TRP A 89 5.79 2.20 6.65
C TRP A 89 5.61 3.32 7.69
N ALA A 90 5.52 4.58 7.28
CA ALA A 90 5.19 5.67 8.19
C ALA A 90 3.80 5.47 8.83
N ASN A 91 2.82 5.03 8.04
CA ASN A 91 1.49 4.67 8.54
C ASN A 91 1.53 3.49 9.52
N ALA A 92 2.19 2.39 9.13
CA ALA A 92 2.33 1.21 9.97
C ALA A 92 2.95 1.56 11.33
N ARG A 93 4.05 2.32 11.32
CA ARG A 93 4.76 2.77 12.52
C ARG A 93 3.86 3.58 13.44
N HIS A 94 3.11 4.54 12.89
CA HIS A 94 2.14 5.33 13.65
C HIS A 94 1.07 4.45 14.29
N LEU A 95 0.46 3.55 13.52
CA LEU A 95 -0.64 2.69 13.96
C LEU A 95 -0.20 1.59 14.94
N ILE A 96 1.05 1.13 14.87
CA ILE A 96 1.63 0.19 15.85
C ILE A 96 1.74 0.85 17.22
N GLY A 97 2.08 2.13 17.30
CA GLY A 97 2.13 2.92 18.54
C GLY A 97 3.19 2.47 19.56
N ASP A 98 4.09 1.54 19.17
CA ASP A 98 5.22 1.03 19.96
C ASP A 98 6.46 1.02 19.08
N GLU A 99 7.37 1.98 19.33
CA GLU A 99 8.58 2.16 18.54
C GLU A 99 9.47 0.92 18.52
N ALA A 100 9.66 0.25 19.66
CA ALA A 100 10.50 -0.93 19.74
C ALA A 100 9.89 -2.13 18.98
N ARG A 101 8.57 -2.25 18.97
CA ARG A 101 7.85 -3.25 18.15
C ARG A 101 7.97 -2.90 16.66
N ALA A 102 7.79 -1.64 16.29
CA ALA A 102 7.92 -1.18 14.92
C ALA A 102 9.33 -1.43 14.39
N ASP A 103 10.39 -1.09 15.14
CA ASP A 103 11.78 -1.33 14.74
C ASP A 103 12.08 -2.81 14.51
N ARG A 104 11.54 -3.70 15.36
CA ARG A 104 11.70 -5.16 15.16
C ARG A 104 11.00 -5.65 13.90
N ILE A 105 9.79 -5.16 13.63
CA ILE A 105 9.04 -5.51 12.42
C ILE A 105 9.78 -4.98 11.19
N GLU A 106 10.17 -3.72 11.19
CA GLU A 106 10.91 -3.10 10.07
C GLU A 106 12.17 -3.88 9.72
N SER A 107 12.95 -4.21 10.74
CA SER A 107 14.17 -5.02 10.57
C SER A 107 13.87 -6.37 9.94
N ALA A 108 12.77 -7.01 10.34
CA ALA A 108 12.35 -8.31 9.79
C ALA A 108 11.89 -8.20 8.33
N LEU A 109 11.17 -7.13 7.95
CA LEU A 109 10.72 -6.90 6.58
C LEU A 109 11.90 -6.66 5.61
N LYS A 110 12.96 -6.03 6.10
CA LYS A 110 14.18 -5.73 5.33
C LYS A 110 15.21 -6.86 5.31
N ALA A 111 15.09 -7.81 6.23
CA ALA A 111 16.09 -8.88 6.35
C ALA A 111 15.84 -10.00 5.33
N SER A 112 16.88 -10.40 4.60
CA SER A 112 16.85 -11.57 3.72
C SER A 112 16.68 -12.91 4.47
N SER A 113 16.74 -12.90 5.80
CA SER A 113 16.71 -14.09 6.67
C SER A 113 15.34 -14.46 7.23
N GLY A 114 14.28 -13.84 6.72
CA GLY A 114 12.92 -14.20 7.08
C GLY A 114 12.31 -13.36 8.21
N LEU A 115 10.99 -13.36 8.27
CA LEU A 115 10.08 -12.53 9.05
C LEU A 115 10.08 -12.88 10.55
N CYS A 116 11.24 -12.97 11.18
CA CYS A 116 11.44 -13.53 12.53
C CYS A 116 10.76 -12.73 13.68
N ALA A 117 10.34 -11.49 13.41
CA ALA A 117 9.65 -10.66 14.41
C ALA A 117 8.14 -10.98 14.50
N LEU A 118 7.60 -11.74 13.56
CA LEU A 118 6.18 -12.07 13.46
C LEU A 118 5.94 -13.55 13.74
N ARG A 119 4.74 -13.91 14.18
CA ARG A 119 4.36 -15.27 14.56
C ARG A 119 2.92 -15.57 14.13
N GLY A 120 2.57 -16.86 14.12
CA GLY A 120 1.19 -17.31 13.90
C GLY A 120 0.58 -16.78 12.62
N ALA A 121 -0.62 -16.21 12.72
CA ALA A 121 -1.40 -15.71 11.61
C ALA A 121 -0.68 -14.60 10.80
N GLU A 122 -0.05 -13.66 11.48
CA GLU A 122 0.69 -12.55 10.83
C GLU A 122 1.84 -13.08 9.96
N LEU A 123 2.62 -14.04 10.47
CA LEU A 123 3.71 -14.66 9.70
C LEU A 123 3.19 -15.43 8.48
N ALA A 124 2.09 -16.16 8.63
CA ALA A 124 1.46 -16.89 7.53
C ALA A 124 1.00 -15.93 6.42
N ALA A 125 0.38 -14.81 6.79
CA ALA A 125 -0.06 -13.79 5.84
C ALA A 125 1.11 -13.13 5.09
N LEU A 126 2.23 -12.84 5.75
CA LEU A 126 3.38 -12.27 5.05
C LEU A 126 4.09 -13.28 4.14
N ARG A 127 4.14 -14.56 4.50
CA ARG A 127 4.64 -15.62 3.60
C ARG A 127 3.77 -15.76 2.36
N TYR A 128 2.45 -15.69 2.55
CA TYR A 128 1.50 -15.66 1.44
C TYR A 128 1.73 -14.44 0.55
N ALA A 129 1.86 -13.25 1.14
CA ALA A 129 2.13 -12.00 0.44
C ALA A 129 3.45 -12.06 -0.35
N GLU A 130 4.50 -12.62 0.23
CA GLU A 130 5.80 -12.82 -0.44
C GLU A 130 5.66 -13.70 -1.69
N LYS A 131 5.05 -14.89 -1.52
CA LYS A 131 4.86 -15.82 -2.64
C LYS A 131 3.99 -15.22 -3.73
N LEU A 132 2.86 -14.60 -3.37
CA LEU A 132 1.96 -13.96 -4.33
C LEU A 132 2.61 -12.79 -5.07
N THR A 133 3.48 -12.03 -4.40
CA THR A 133 4.21 -10.90 -5.01
C THR A 133 5.26 -11.36 -6.00
N LEU A 134 6.09 -12.34 -5.60
CA LEU A 134 7.28 -12.75 -6.35
C LEU A 134 6.98 -13.85 -7.38
N TYR A 135 6.03 -14.73 -7.07
CA TYR A 135 5.76 -15.94 -7.85
C TYR A 135 4.27 -16.21 -8.04
N PRO A 136 3.46 -15.24 -8.53
CA PRO A 136 1.99 -15.36 -8.58
C PRO A 136 1.50 -16.58 -9.37
N GLY A 137 2.24 -17.00 -10.39
CA GLY A 137 1.90 -18.19 -11.19
C GLY A 137 2.13 -19.53 -10.50
N THR A 138 2.72 -19.54 -9.29
CA THR A 138 2.98 -20.76 -8.51
C THR A 138 2.02 -20.93 -7.34
N MET A 139 1.02 -20.02 -7.19
CA MET A 139 0.02 -20.13 -6.14
C MET A 139 -0.83 -21.38 -6.31
N VAL A 140 -1.11 -22.06 -5.21
CA VAL A 140 -1.91 -23.29 -5.15
C VAL A 140 -2.87 -23.23 -3.97
N GLU A 141 -3.89 -24.09 -3.96
CA GLU A 141 -4.93 -24.10 -2.91
C GLU A 141 -4.36 -24.23 -1.50
N THR A 142 -3.25 -24.95 -1.34
CA THR A 142 -2.61 -25.13 -0.03
C THR A 142 -2.04 -23.83 0.54
N ASP A 143 -1.76 -22.81 -0.26
CA ASP A 143 -1.34 -21.49 0.22
C ASP A 143 -2.49 -20.80 0.97
N VAL A 144 -3.72 -20.94 0.46
CA VAL A 144 -4.94 -20.43 1.10
C VAL A 144 -5.30 -21.29 2.32
N THR A 145 -5.16 -22.61 2.22
CA THR A 145 -5.40 -23.53 3.35
C THR A 145 -4.49 -23.18 4.53
N ALA A 146 -3.22 -22.87 4.30
CA ALA A 146 -2.29 -22.46 5.34
C ALA A 146 -2.72 -21.16 6.07
N LEU A 147 -3.36 -20.23 5.36
CA LEU A 147 -3.96 -19.03 5.99
C LEU A 147 -5.14 -19.40 6.90
N ARG A 148 -6.04 -20.28 6.43
CA ARG A 148 -7.16 -20.77 7.26
C ARG A 148 -6.69 -21.50 8.52
N GLU A 149 -5.67 -22.35 8.38
CA GLU A 149 -5.06 -23.07 9.50
C GLU A 149 -4.38 -22.13 10.50
N ALA A 150 -3.88 -20.99 10.02
CA ALA A 150 -3.32 -19.94 10.87
C ALA A 150 -4.39 -19.07 11.55
N GLY A 151 -5.69 -19.24 11.22
CA GLY A 151 -6.82 -18.59 11.86
C GLY A 151 -7.49 -17.47 11.06
N TRP A 152 -7.06 -17.21 9.82
CA TRP A 152 -7.70 -16.20 8.96
C TRP A 152 -9.01 -16.73 8.37
N THR A 153 -10.06 -15.92 8.42
CA THR A 153 -11.33 -16.18 7.73
C THR A 153 -11.21 -15.95 6.23
N ASP A 154 -12.14 -16.49 5.43
CA ASP A 154 -12.13 -16.27 3.98
C ASP A 154 -12.27 -14.78 3.59
N GLY A 155 -12.99 -13.99 4.41
CA GLY A 155 -13.07 -12.54 4.24
C GLY A 155 -11.71 -11.86 4.41
N GLU A 156 -11.01 -12.15 5.50
CA GLU A 156 -9.67 -11.61 5.79
C GLU A 156 -8.64 -12.10 4.77
N ILE A 157 -8.74 -13.34 4.29
CA ILE A 157 -7.89 -13.87 3.21
C ILE A 157 -8.11 -13.06 1.92
N LEU A 158 -9.36 -12.71 1.61
CA LEU A 158 -9.66 -11.86 0.47
C LEU A 158 -9.07 -10.45 0.65
N GLU A 159 -9.21 -9.84 1.84
CA GLU A 159 -8.59 -8.55 2.16
C GLU A 159 -7.07 -8.59 1.97
N ILE A 160 -6.38 -9.59 2.55
CA ILE A 160 -4.93 -9.79 2.40
C ILE A 160 -4.53 -9.92 0.93
N ASN A 161 -5.27 -10.75 0.17
CA ASN A 161 -5.01 -10.95 -1.25
C ASN A 161 -5.16 -9.65 -2.05
N GLN A 162 -6.22 -8.88 -1.78
CA GLN A 162 -6.48 -7.60 -2.46
C GLN A 162 -5.42 -6.55 -2.13
N ILE A 163 -4.97 -6.47 -0.88
CA ILE A 163 -3.87 -5.58 -0.48
C ILE A 163 -2.61 -5.92 -1.30
N VAL A 164 -2.23 -7.20 -1.36
CA VAL A 164 -1.06 -7.62 -2.15
C VAL A 164 -1.23 -7.27 -3.64
N GLY A 165 -2.40 -7.58 -4.22
CA GLY A 165 -2.71 -7.28 -5.62
C GLY A 165 -2.66 -5.79 -5.92
N TYR A 166 -3.26 -4.96 -5.05
CA TYR A 166 -3.25 -3.51 -5.16
C TYR A 166 -1.81 -2.96 -5.13
N PHE A 167 -0.99 -3.37 -4.15
CA PHE A 167 0.39 -2.88 -4.06
C PHE A 167 1.28 -3.38 -5.19
N CYS A 168 1.03 -4.57 -5.71
CA CYS A 168 1.69 -5.03 -6.94
C CYS A 168 1.34 -4.16 -8.15
N TYR A 169 0.11 -3.67 -8.27
CA TYR A 169 -0.29 -2.70 -9.28
C TYR A 169 0.36 -1.32 -9.03
N ALA A 170 0.18 -0.76 -7.84
CA ALA A 170 0.65 0.58 -7.49
C ALA A 170 2.19 0.70 -7.60
N ASN A 171 2.92 -0.29 -7.10
CA ASN A 171 4.39 -0.28 -7.15
C ASN A 171 4.92 -0.34 -8.59
N ARG A 172 4.26 -1.07 -9.49
CA ARG A 172 4.64 -1.09 -10.93
C ARG A 172 4.36 0.25 -11.60
N LEU A 173 3.25 0.91 -11.27
CA LEU A 173 2.96 2.26 -11.73
C LEU A 173 4.04 3.25 -11.26
N LEU A 174 4.34 3.24 -9.96
CA LEU A 174 5.30 4.15 -9.34
C LEU A 174 6.73 3.95 -9.89
N ASN A 175 7.21 2.72 -9.85
CA ASN A 175 8.55 2.38 -10.36
C ASN A 175 8.67 2.60 -11.86
N GLY A 176 7.65 2.19 -12.63
CA GLY A 176 7.64 2.30 -14.08
C GLY A 176 7.62 3.74 -14.61
N LEU A 177 7.15 4.70 -13.79
CA LEU A 177 7.09 6.12 -14.13
C LEU A 177 8.04 6.99 -13.30
N GLY A 178 8.86 6.38 -12.44
CA GLY A 178 9.84 7.06 -11.59
C GLY A 178 9.20 8.10 -10.67
N VAL A 179 8.05 7.76 -10.08
CA VAL A 179 7.34 8.65 -9.17
C VAL A 179 8.09 8.78 -7.85
N ARG A 180 8.27 10.01 -7.35
CA ARG A 180 8.98 10.33 -6.12
C ARG A 180 8.09 11.10 -5.16
N THR A 181 8.45 11.08 -3.88
CA THR A 181 7.76 11.77 -2.79
C THR A 181 8.02 13.29 -2.73
N ASP A 182 8.72 13.85 -3.73
CA ASP A 182 9.06 15.28 -3.75
C ASP A 182 7.78 16.14 -3.68
N GLY A 183 7.59 16.84 -2.57
CA GLY A 183 6.42 17.68 -2.32
C GLY A 183 5.21 16.99 -1.67
N ASP A 184 5.24 15.67 -1.50
CA ASP A 184 4.20 14.93 -0.78
C ASP A 184 4.40 15.01 0.74
N VAL A 185 3.32 14.90 1.49
CA VAL A 185 3.34 14.63 2.93
C VAL A 185 3.44 13.12 3.12
N VAL A 186 4.60 12.64 3.57
CA VAL A 186 4.83 11.21 3.75
C VAL A 186 4.03 10.67 4.93
N GLY A 187 3.16 9.70 4.66
CA GLY A 187 2.30 9.06 5.65
C GLY A 187 0.96 9.77 5.84
N TYR A 188 -0.10 8.98 5.81
CA TYR A 188 -1.48 9.46 5.93
C TYR A 188 -1.80 10.03 7.33
N TYR A 189 -1.06 9.55 8.36
CA TYR A 189 -1.25 9.92 9.77
C TYR A 189 -0.16 10.86 10.30
N ALA A 190 0.74 11.38 9.44
CA ALA A 190 1.96 12.10 9.84
C ALA A 190 1.71 13.43 10.60
N SER A 191 0.51 14.01 10.52
CA SER A 191 0.20 15.33 11.10
C SER A 191 -0.56 15.30 12.43
N GLY A 192 -0.69 14.15 13.08
CA GLY A 192 -1.31 14.05 14.41
C GLY A 192 -2.79 14.46 14.45
N GLN A 193 -3.50 14.42 13.34
CA GLN A 193 -4.95 14.53 13.31
C GLN A 193 -5.57 13.13 13.41
N PRO A 194 -6.58 12.97 14.28
CA PRO A 194 -7.28 11.71 14.47
C PRO A 194 -8.09 11.31 13.26
#